data_eec43213448398dc0a23a86701510897
#
_entry.id   eec43213448398dc0a23a86701510897
#
_cell.length_a   1.000
_cell.length_b   1.000
_cell.length_c   1.000
_cell.angle_alpha   90.00
_cell.angle_beta   90.00
_cell.angle_gamma   90.00
#
_symmetry.space_group_name_H-M   'P 1'
#
loop_
_entity.id
_entity.type
_entity.pdbx_description
1 polymer ?
#
loop_
_entity_poly.entity_id
_entity_poly.type
_entity_poly.pdbx_seq_one_letter_code
_entity_poly.pdbx_strand_id
1 'polypeptide(L)'
;MDPAAVAGLTVDDAADSRVVLRGSLTFASAAAGYAAGLRRIAALAAGDRCDFDCSALGEADSAGLAVLIEWKAEAHRRGAELGYSNLPESIARLARISDVERLLTGR
;
A
#
# COMPACT_ATOMS: atom_id res chain seq x y z
N MET A 1 0.35 -13.81 22.54
CA MET A 1 0.10 -12.73 21.59
C MET A 1 1.08 -12.81 20.44
N ASP A 2 0.59 -12.69 19.24
CA ASP A 2 1.41 -12.72 18.04
C ASP A 2 2.05 -11.33 17.83
N PRO A 3 3.37 -11.21 17.91
CA PRO A 3 4.02 -9.92 17.70
C PRO A 3 3.74 -9.30 16.35
N ALA A 4 3.55 -10.10 15.32
CA ALA A 4 3.26 -9.59 13.99
C ALA A 4 1.90 -8.92 13.93
N ALA A 5 0.93 -9.40 14.72
CA ALA A 5 -0.39 -8.81 14.76
C ALA A 5 -0.39 -7.46 15.47
N VAL A 6 0.63 -7.20 16.31
CA VAL A 6 0.72 -5.97 17.09
C VAL A 6 1.43 -4.87 16.31
N ALA A 7 2.52 -5.20 15.64
CA ALA A 7 3.42 -4.21 15.07
C ALA A 7 3.41 -4.14 13.57
N GLY A 8 2.67 -5.02 12.92
CA GLY A 8 2.85 -5.22 11.51
C GLY A 8 1.72 -4.71 10.65
N LEU A 9 1.99 -4.79 9.38
CA LEU A 9 1.01 -4.65 8.33
C LEU A 9 0.74 -6.03 7.77
N THR A 10 -0.52 -6.38 7.59
CA THR A 10 -0.88 -7.59 6.85
C THR A 10 -1.42 -7.20 5.48
N VAL A 11 -1.12 -8.05 4.50
CA VAL A 11 -1.52 -7.86 3.11
C VAL A 11 -2.31 -9.11 2.75
N ASP A 12 -3.63 -9.00 2.76
CA ASP A 12 -4.53 -10.15 2.62
C ASP A 12 -5.33 -10.08 1.34
N ASP A 13 -5.29 -11.15 0.56
CA ASP A 13 -6.11 -11.24 -0.64
C ASP A 13 -7.59 -11.27 -0.29
N ALA A 14 -8.38 -10.57 -1.07
CA ALA A 14 -9.82 -10.61 -1.03
C ALA A 14 -10.33 -10.95 -2.41
N ALA A 15 -11.65 -10.93 -2.60
CA ALA A 15 -12.24 -11.26 -3.88
C ALA A 15 -11.99 -10.16 -4.93
N ASP A 16 -12.08 -10.52 -6.19
CA ASP A 16 -12.10 -9.58 -7.33
C ASP A 16 -10.84 -8.73 -7.45
N SER A 17 -9.68 -9.35 -7.37
CA SER A 17 -8.38 -8.70 -7.56
C SER A 17 -8.14 -7.60 -6.52
N ARG A 18 -8.69 -7.78 -5.34
CA ARG A 18 -8.60 -6.82 -4.27
C ARG A 18 -7.72 -7.35 -3.16
N VAL A 19 -6.95 -6.48 -2.58
CA VAL A 19 -6.08 -6.79 -1.45
C VAL A 19 -6.44 -5.85 -0.32
N VAL A 20 -6.60 -6.37 0.88
CA VAL A 20 -6.91 -5.56 2.05
C VAL A 20 -5.64 -5.37 2.87
N LEU A 21 -5.29 -4.12 3.13
CA LEU A 21 -4.19 -3.77 4.02
C LEU A 21 -4.74 -3.57 5.42
N ARG A 22 -4.17 -4.28 6.41
CA ARG A 22 -4.62 -4.18 7.80
C ARG A 22 -3.44 -3.85 8.69
N GLY A 23 -3.69 -3.06 9.70
CA GLY A 23 -2.69 -2.75 10.69
C GLY A 23 -2.13 -1.36 10.52
N SER A 24 -0.83 -1.21 10.64
CA SER A 24 -0.19 0.09 10.56
C SER A 24 0.93 0.08 9.54
N LEU A 25 1.19 1.23 8.95
CA LEU A 25 2.26 1.41 7.98
C LEU A 25 3.02 2.67 8.37
N THR A 26 3.90 2.52 9.34
CA THR A 26 4.69 3.60 9.90
C THR A 26 6.16 3.28 9.76
N PHE A 27 7.00 4.19 10.21
CA PHE A 27 8.45 3.97 10.22
C PHE A 27 8.80 2.61 10.85
N ALA A 28 8.10 2.22 11.91
CA ALA A 28 8.38 0.96 12.61
C ALA A 28 8.05 -0.27 11.79
N SER A 29 7.04 -0.21 10.92
CA SER A 29 6.56 -1.35 10.15
C SER A 29 6.87 -1.27 8.66
N ALA A 30 7.49 -0.18 8.21
CA ALA A 30 7.64 0.11 6.79
C ALA A 30 8.44 -0.97 6.05
N ALA A 31 9.56 -1.42 6.61
CA ALA A 31 10.41 -2.39 5.92
C ALA A 31 9.71 -3.72 5.71
N ALA A 32 9.10 -4.27 6.76
CA ALA A 32 8.40 -5.54 6.67
C ALA A 32 7.13 -5.40 5.81
N GLY A 33 6.42 -4.28 5.96
CA GLY A 33 5.23 -4.02 5.17
C GLY A 33 5.55 -3.88 3.70
N TYR A 34 6.60 -3.16 3.38
CA TYR A 34 7.05 -3.00 2.01
C TYR A 34 7.33 -4.36 1.36
N ALA A 35 8.08 -5.22 2.06
CA ALA A 35 8.40 -6.54 1.54
C ALA A 35 7.14 -7.39 1.32
N ALA A 36 6.18 -7.31 2.22
CA ALA A 36 4.93 -8.07 2.09
C ALA A 36 4.14 -7.63 0.86
N GLY A 37 4.04 -6.32 0.65
CA GLY A 37 3.36 -5.79 -0.53
C GLY A 37 4.09 -6.13 -1.82
N LEU A 38 5.42 -6.09 -1.81
CA LEU A 38 6.20 -6.47 -3.00
C LEU A 38 5.95 -7.93 -3.39
N ARG A 39 5.83 -8.82 -2.41
CA ARG A 39 5.52 -10.22 -2.72
C ARG A 39 4.20 -10.36 -3.44
N ARG A 40 3.20 -9.58 -3.03
CA ARG A 40 1.89 -9.60 -3.66
C ARG A 40 1.96 -9.01 -5.07
N ILE A 41 2.70 -7.90 -5.24
CA ILE A 41 2.87 -7.25 -6.54
C ILE A 41 3.64 -8.15 -7.50
N ALA A 42 4.59 -8.92 -6.98
CA ALA A 42 5.37 -9.86 -7.81
C ALA A 42 4.52 -10.94 -8.45
N ALA A 43 3.33 -11.18 -7.92
CA ALA A 43 2.39 -12.15 -8.50
C ALA A 43 1.57 -11.56 -9.65
N LEU A 44 1.66 -10.26 -9.89
CA LEU A 44 0.92 -9.62 -10.98
C LEU A 44 1.65 -9.81 -12.31
N ALA A 45 0.87 -10.05 -13.35
CA ALA A 45 1.37 -10.11 -14.72
C ALA A 45 1.08 -8.79 -15.43
N ALA A 46 1.76 -8.56 -16.54
CA ALA A 46 1.50 -7.38 -17.35
C ALA A 46 0.03 -7.37 -17.77
N GLY A 47 -0.61 -6.22 -17.63
CA GLY A 47 -2.02 -6.06 -17.92
C GLY A 47 -2.94 -6.31 -16.74
N ASP A 48 -2.43 -6.87 -15.66
CA ASP A 48 -3.24 -7.13 -14.46
C ASP A 48 -3.58 -5.81 -13.75
N ARG A 49 -4.70 -5.85 -13.04
CA ARG A 49 -5.14 -4.75 -12.18
C ARG A 49 -5.34 -5.28 -10.78
N CYS A 50 -4.97 -4.49 -9.80
CA CYS A 50 -5.12 -4.85 -8.40
C CYS A 50 -5.48 -3.60 -7.61
N ASP A 51 -6.41 -3.72 -6.68
CA ASP A 51 -6.78 -2.63 -5.78
C ASP A 51 -6.36 -2.98 -4.36
N PHE A 52 -5.58 -2.09 -3.74
CA PHE A 52 -5.22 -2.20 -2.33
C PHE A 52 -6.20 -1.35 -1.53
N ASP A 53 -7.07 -2.03 -0.81
CA ASP A 53 -8.07 -1.38 0.04
C ASP A 53 -7.44 -1.01 1.38
N CYS A 54 -7.40 0.28 1.65
CA CYS A 54 -6.75 0.84 2.84
C CYS A 54 -7.74 1.14 3.97
N SER A 55 -8.98 0.66 3.88
CA SER A 55 -9.99 0.97 4.90
C SER A 55 -9.65 0.40 6.27
N ALA A 56 -8.88 -0.67 6.33
CA ALA A 56 -8.45 -1.28 7.59
C ALA A 56 -7.04 -0.84 8.01
N LEU A 57 -6.46 0.11 7.30
CA LEU A 57 -5.16 0.68 7.64
C LEU A 57 -5.36 1.74 8.68
N GLY A 58 -4.79 1.55 9.86
CA GLY A 58 -4.94 2.49 10.96
C GLY A 58 -3.93 3.61 10.89
N GLU A 59 -2.80 3.41 11.53
CA GLU A 59 -1.76 4.43 11.60
C GLU A 59 -0.87 4.39 10.38
N ALA A 60 -0.58 5.56 9.81
CA ALA A 60 0.34 5.67 8.68
C ALA A 60 1.00 7.04 8.73
N ASP A 61 2.29 7.08 8.42
CA ASP A 61 3.09 8.30 8.45
C ASP A 61 3.81 8.49 7.11
N SER A 62 4.80 9.39 7.08
CA SER A 62 5.52 9.67 5.84
C SER A 62 6.31 8.47 5.32
N ALA A 63 6.77 7.59 6.21
CA ALA A 63 7.41 6.34 5.75
C ALA A 63 6.38 5.45 5.07
N GLY A 64 5.17 5.39 5.59
CA GLY A 64 4.08 4.67 4.97
C GLY A 64 3.71 5.24 3.61
N LEU A 65 3.66 6.56 3.50
CA LEU A 65 3.42 7.21 2.21
C LEU A 65 4.46 6.79 1.18
N ALA A 66 5.74 6.77 1.57
CA ALA A 66 6.81 6.36 0.68
C ALA A 66 6.63 4.92 0.18
N VAL A 67 6.21 4.03 1.07
CA VAL A 67 5.95 2.63 0.71
C VAL A 67 4.83 2.54 -0.32
N LEU A 68 3.74 3.28 -0.11
CA LEU A 68 2.61 3.28 -1.04
C LEU A 68 3.05 3.76 -2.43
N ILE A 69 3.87 4.80 -2.48
CA ILE A 69 4.40 5.30 -3.75
C ILE A 69 5.28 4.25 -4.43
N GLU A 70 6.16 3.60 -3.68
CA GLU A 70 7.06 2.60 -4.23
C GLU A 70 6.33 1.37 -4.75
N TRP A 71 5.28 0.92 -4.06
CA TRP A 71 4.48 -0.20 -4.55
C TRP A 71 3.86 0.12 -5.90
N LYS A 72 3.34 1.34 -6.03
CA LYS A 72 2.71 1.75 -7.28
C LYS A 72 3.73 1.82 -8.41
N ALA A 73 4.91 2.32 -8.11
CA ALA A 73 5.99 2.39 -9.09
C ALA A 73 6.42 0.98 -9.54
N GLU A 74 6.51 0.05 -8.59
CA GLU A 74 6.89 -1.33 -8.91
C GLU A 74 5.85 -2.01 -9.80
N ALA A 75 4.57 -1.84 -9.47
CA ALA A 75 3.50 -2.39 -10.30
C ALA A 75 3.60 -1.84 -11.73
N HIS A 76 3.83 -0.54 -11.85
CA HIS A 76 3.97 0.11 -13.16
C HIS A 76 5.14 -0.49 -13.94
N ARG A 77 6.28 -0.71 -13.29
CA ARG A 77 7.45 -1.32 -13.96
C ARG A 77 7.13 -2.71 -14.48
N ARG A 78 6.21 -3.42 -13.84
CA ARG A 78 5.79 -4.76 -14.28
C ARG A 78 4.69 -4.72 -15.34
N GLY A 79 4.27 -3.54 -15.73
CA GLY A 79 3.18 -3.41 -16.70
C GLY A 79 1.81 -3.66 -16.10
N ALA A 80 1.70 -3.66 -14.77
CA ALA A 80 0.44 -3.87 -14.07
C ALA A 80 -0.08 -2.53 -13.53
N GLU A 81 -1.35 -2.51 -13.14
CA GLU A 81 -1.99 -1.32 -12.61
C GLU A 81 -2.38 -1.56 -11.15
N LEU A 82 -1.83 -0.76 -10.26
CA LEU A 82 -2.16 -0.81 -8.84
C LEU A 82 -2.89 0.47 -8.45
N GLY A 83 -4.06 0.31 -7.87
CA GLY A 83 -4.84 1.42 -7.35
C GLY A 83 -4.99 1.30 -5.85
N TYR A 84 -5.35 2.41 -5.21
CA TYR A 84 -5.65 2.45 -3.78
C TYR A 84 -7.06 2.95 -3.58
N SER A 85 -7.76 2.31 -2.66
CA SER A 85 -9.08 2.77 -2.24
C SER A 85 -9.08 3.04 -0.74
N ASN A 86 -9.91 3.97 -0.31
CA ASN A 86 -10.11 4.30 1.10
C ASN A 86 -8.83 4.70 1.82
N LEU A 87 -8.00 5.52 1.17
CA LEU A 87 -6.77 6.02 1.79
C LEU A 87 -7.09 6.78 3.08
N PRO A 88 -6.32 6.56 4.15
CA PRO A 88 -6.50 7.34 5.37
C PRO A 88 -6.32 8.83 5.10
N GLU A 89 -7.10 9.66 5.78
CA GLU A 89 -6.99 11.10 5.61
C GLU A 89 -5.60 11.62 5.92
N SER A 90 -4.92 11.01 6.88
CA SER A 90 -3.55 11.41 7.21
C SER A 90 -2.59 11.23 6.03
N ILE A 91 -2.75 10.14 5.29
CA ILE A 91 -1.95 9.88 4.10
C ILE A 91 -2.31 10.84 2.97
N ALA A 92 -3.60 11.07 2.76
CA ALA A 92 -4.05 11.99 1.72
C ALA A 92 -3.52 13.41 1.99
N ARG A 93 -3.54 13.82 3.25
CA ARG A 93 -3.03 15.14 3.64
C ARG A 93 -1.52 15.25 3.42
N LEU A 94 -0.78 14.22 3.83
CA LEU A 94 0.67 14.20 3.62
C LEU A 94 1.02 14.25 2.15
N ALA A 95 0.27 13.54 1.32
CA ALA A 95 0.52 13.52 -0.12
C ALA A 95 0.28 14.91 -0.73
N ARG A 96 -0.75 15.61 -0.27
CA ARG A 96 -1.03 16.97 -0.74
C ARG A 96 0.05 17.95 -0.31
N ILE A 97 0.46 17.88 0.95
CA ILE A 97 1.50 18.76 1.49
C ILE A 97 2.83 18.54 0.78
N SER A 98 3.14 17.29 0.46
CA SER A 98 4.40 16.92 -0.18
C SER A 98 4.33 17.00 -1.70
N ASP A 99 3.20 17.38 -2.24
CA ASP A 99 2.99 17.51 -3.69
C ASP A 99 3.23 16.21 -4.45
N VAL A 100 2.84 15.09 -3.85
CA VAL A 100 3.00 13.76 -4.45
C VAL A 100 1.67 13.05 -4.65
N GLU A 101 0.57 13.78 -4.56
CA GLU A 101 -0.76 13.20 -4.65
C GLU A 101 -0.96 12.42 -5.94
N ARG A 102 -0.44 12.92 -7.05
CA ARG A 102 -0.56 12.24 -8.35
C ARG A 102 0.13 10.89 -8.36
N LEU A 103 1.21 10.74 -7.59
CA LEU A 103 1.92 9.48 -7.52
C LEU A 103 1.07 8.39 -6.87
N LEU A 104 0.16 8.78 -5.98
CA LEU A 104 -0.76 7.84 -5.33
C LEU A 104 -1.99 7.56 -6.17
N THR A 105 -2.55 8.58 -6.79
CA THR A 105 -3.79 8.43 -7.54
C THR A 105 -3.57 7.84 -8.93
N GLY A 106 -2.34 7.89 -9.41
CA GLY A 106 -1.99 7.23 -10.66
C GLY A 106 -2.47 7.92 -11.90
N ARG A 107 -2.74 9.21 -11.78
CA ARG A 107 -3.28 9.97 -12.91
C ARG A 107 -2.33 11.01 -13.39
#